data_0ba95cd0999cc9cdd5e018da3b9fe1a7
#
_entry.id   0ba95cd0999cc9cdd5e018da3b9fe1a7
#
_cell.length_a   1.000
_cell.length_b   1.000
_cell.length_c   1.000
_cell.angle_alpha   90.00
_cell.angle_beta   90.00
_cell.angle_gamma   90.00
#
_symmetry.space_group_name_H-M   'P 1'
#
loop_
_entity.id
_entity.type
_entity.pdbx_description
1 polymer ?
#
loop_
_entity_poly.entity_id
_entity_poly.type
_entity_poly.pdbx_seq_one_letter_code
_entity_poly.pdbx_strand_id
1 'polypeptide(L)'
;CSECNGDGRSLQSFQVKFSVSPGITSGNRLRMRGQGEAPNSQNGHPGDLYIEIEVQEHQWFERDGADLLMALPLSFADLTLGTKVEIPHIDSENLSIKVPPSSNPGETITIHGRGLPFNGNSLRRGSVTVVLRLQSPKKTTRSLKNKIKEIRAELEESIPPIEERIREEANSRRRR
;
A
#
# COMPACT_ATOMS: atom_id res chain seq x y z
N CYS A 1 -41.97 -36.73 -2.21
CA CYS A 1 -41.87 -35.61 -1.25
C CYS A 1 -41.68 -34.32 -2.05
N SER A 2 -42.54 -33.33 -1.81
CA SER A 2 -42.55 -32.04 -2.55
C SER A 2 -41.28 -31.19 -2.32
N GLU A 3 -40.50 -31.49 -1.29
CA GLU A 3 -39.25 -30.76 -0.96
C GLU A 3 -37.99 -31.39 -1.58
N CYS A 4 -37.95 -32.72 -1.73
CA CYS A 4 -36.76 -33.43 -2.21
C CYS A 4 -36.93 -34.17 -3.52
N ASN A 5 -38.13 -34.21 -4.11
CA ASN A 5 -38.48 -34.94 -5.36
C ASN A 5 -37.95 -36.39 -5.40
N GLY A 6 -37.78 -37.01 -4.25
CA GLY A 6 -37.27 -38.39 -4.12
C GLY A 6 -35.79 -38.51 -3.76
N ASP A 7 -34.99 -37.45 -3.82
CA ASP A 7 -33.55 -37.48 -3.55
C ASP A 7 -33.19 -37.55 -2.05
N GLY A 8 -34.18 -37.37 -1.16
CA GLY A 8 -33.95 -37.35 0.28
C GLY A 8 -33.14 -36.15 0.79
N ARG A 9 -32.96 -35.12 -0.03
CA ARG A 9 -32.16 -33.91 0.26
C ARG A 9 -32.95 -32.67 -0.07
N SER A 10 -32.76 -31.62 0.73
CA SER A 10 -33.29 -30.29 0.47
C SER A 10 -32.12 -29.27 0.50
N LEU A 11 -32.25 -28.25 -0.33
CA LEU A 11 -31.32 -27.12 -0.32
C LEU A 11 -31.66 -26.23 0.89
N GLN A 12 -30.71 -26.07 1.79
CA GLN A 12 -30.84 -25.17 2.93
C GLN A 12 -29.72 -24.14 2.91
N SER A 13 -30.10 -22.87 3.07
CA SER A 13 -29.12 -21.79 3.27
C SER A 13 -28.74 -21.70 4.74
N PHE A 14 -27.44 -21.69 5.03
CA PHE A 14 -26.95 -21.50 6.39
C PHE A 14 -25.84 -20.44 6.40
N GLN A 15 -25.71 -19.76 7.53
CA GLN A 15 -24.65 -18.76 7.73
C GLN A 15 -23.47 -19.39 8.45
N VAL A 16 -22.30 -19.21 7.86
CA VAL A 16 -21.03 -19.65 8.46
C VAL A 16 -20.27 -18.43 8.93
N LYS A 17 -19.91 -18.40 10.21
CA LYS A 17 -19.04 -17.38 10.80
C LYS A 17 -17.62 -17.90 10.87
N PHE A 18 -16.69 -17.15 10.36
CA PHE A 18 -15.25 -17.45 10.45
C PHE A 18 -14.47 -16.19 10.78
N SER A 19 -13.30 -16.38 11.41
CA SER A 19 -12.39 -15.28 11.74
C SER A 19 -11.26 -15.26 10.75
N VAL A 20 -10.97 -14.07 10.23
CA VAL A 20 -9.82 -13.81 9.35
C VAL A 20 -8.70 -13.25 10.20
N SER A 21 -7.54 -13.90 10.16
CA SER A 21 -6.36 -13.42 10.88
C SER A 21 -5.83 -12.12 10.24
N PRO A 22 -5.46 -11.11 11.04
CA PRO A 22 -4.84 -9.90 10.51
C PRO A 22 -3.53 -10.24 9.80
N GLY A 23 -3.25 -9.54 8.69
CA GLY A 23 -2.07 -9.80 7.87
C GLY A 23 -2.22 -10.93 6.85
N ILE A 24 -3.40 -11.54 6.70
CA ILE A 24 -3.66 -12.57 5.70
C ILE A 24 -3.35 -12.07 4.28
N THR A 25 -2.91 -12.98 3.41
CA THR A 25 -2.60 -12.69 2.01
C THR A 25 -3.60 -13.36 1.07
N SER A 26 -3.72 -12.84 -0.15
CA SER A 26 -4.48 -13.50 -1.22
C SER A 26 -3.95 -14.91 -1.48
N GLY A 27 -4.87 -15.83 -1.85
CA GLY A 27 -4.55 -17.23 -2.09
C GLY A 27 -4.54 -18.11 -0.83
N ASN A 28 -4.67 -17.53 0.37
CA ASN A 28 -4.85 -18.31 1.59
C ASN A 28 -6.22 -18.99 1.59
N ARG A 29 -6.24 -20.26 1.98
CA ARG A 29 -7.46 -21.06 2.10
C ARG A 29 -7.74 -21.38 3.57
N LEU A 30 -8.94 -21.05 4.02
CA LEU A 30 -9.46 -21.41 5.34
C LEU A 30 -10.28 -22.69 5.20
N ARG A 31 -9.97 -23.70 6.00
CA ARG A 31 -10.71 -24.96 6.03
C ARG A 31 -11.64 -24.98 7.24
N MET A 32 -12.91 -25.15 6.98
CA MET A 32 -13.94 -25.33 7.99
C MET A 32 -14.41 -26.77 7.96
N ARG A 33 -14.02 -27.55 8.96
CA ARG A 33 -14.31 -28.98 9.02
C ARG A 33 -15.82 -29.24 9.22
N GLY A 34 -16.37 -30.16 8.44
CA GLY A 34 -17.75 -30.58 8.56
C GLY A 34 -18.79 -29.52 8.17
N GLN A 35 -18.38 -28.43 7.51
CA GLN A 35 -19.26 -27.34 7.07
C GLN A 35 -19.51 -27.37 5.53
N GLY A 36 -19.09 -28.43 4.85
CA GLY A 36 -19.32 -28.63 3.43
C GLY A 36 -20.62 -29.36 3.16
N GLU A 37 -20.71 -30.00 2.00
CA GLU A 37 -21.91 -30.72 1.56
C GLU A 37 -22.30 -31.88 2.49
N ALA A 38 -23.59 -32.11 2.61
CA ALA A 38 -24.13 -33.24 3.34
C ALA A 38 -23.67 -34.57 2.71
N PRO A 39 -23.40 -35.61 3.54
CA PRO A 39 -22.93 -36.89 3.04
C PRO A 39 -23.96 -37.60 2.17
N ASN A 40 -23.48 -38.45 1.26
CA ASN A 40 -24.34 -39.25 0.39
C ASN A 40 -25.02 -40.42 1.11
N SER A 41 -24.55 -40.78 2.31
CA SER A 41 -25.09 -41.87 3.12
C SER A 41 -25.61 -41.36 4.45
N GLN A 42 -26.64 -42.04 5.03
CA GLN A 42 -27.27 -41.65 6.30
C GLN A 42 -26.28 -41.62 7.48
N ASN A 43 -25.19 -42.37 7.44
CA ASN A 43 -24.16 -42.43 8.50
C ASN A 43 -22.86 -41.72 8.09
N GLY A 44 -22.86 -40.96 7.01
CA GLY A 44 -21.67 -40.22 6.56
C GLY A 44 -21.44 -38.93 7.33
N HIS A 45 -20.22 -38.43 7.30
CA HIS A 45 -19.89 -37.11 7.83
C HIS A 45 -19.98 -36.06 6.72
N PRO A 46 -20.42 -34.82 7.00
CA PRO A 46 -20.38 -33.72 6.07
C PRO A 46 -18.96 -33.46 5.57
N GLY A 47 -18.83 -33.00 4.34
CA GLY A 47 -17.56 -32.55 3.78
C GLY A 47 -17.01 -31.30 4.48
N ASP A 48 -15.84 -30.87 4.08
CA ASP A 48 -15.26 -29.62 4.56
C ASP A 48 -15.54 -28.48 3.61
N LEU A 49 -15.73 -27.29 4.18
CA LEU A 49 -15.85 -26.06 3.41
C LEU A 49 -14.48 -25.39 3.31
N TYR A 50 -14.06 -25.06 2.10
CA TYR A 50 -12.84 -24.30 1.83
C TYR A 50 -13.21 -22.89 1.39
N ILE A 51 -12.69 -21.89 2.08
CA ILE A 51 -12.88 -20.47 1.77
C ILE A 51 -11.56 -19.93 1.26
N GLU A 52 -11.51 -19.49 0.02
CA GLU A 52 -10.36 -18.84 -0.57
C GLU A 52 -10.43 -17.33 -0.32
N ILE A 53 -9.35 -16.75 0.20
CA ILE A 53 -9.28 -15.33 0.52
C ILE A 53 -8.64 -14.58 -0.64
N GLU A 54 -9.32 -13.55 -1.12
CA GLU A 54 -8.81 -12.58 -2.06
C GLU A 54 -8.75 -11.22 -1.38
N VAL A 55 -7.56 -10.63 -1.29
CA VAL A 55 -7.34 -9.30 -0.73
C VAL A 55 -7.29 -8.30 -1.87
N GLN A 56 -8.22 -7.34 -1.88
CA GLN A 56 -8.26 -6.28 -2.88
C GLN A 56 -7.09 -5.31 -2.69
N GLU A 57 -6.60 -4.74 -3.80
CA GLU A 57 -5.59 -3.70 -3.79
C GLU A 57 -6.10 -2.44 -3.09
N HIS A 58 -5.23 -1.82 -2.30
CA HIS A 58 -5.58 -0.57 -1.63
C HIS A 58 -5.33 0.62 -2.56
N GLN A 59 -6.13 1.68 -2.44
CA GLN A 59 -6.08 2.84 -3.32
C GLN A 59 -4.72 3.58 -3.30
N TRP A 60 -4.02 3.59 -2.18
CA TRP A 60 -2.79 4.36 -1.96
C TRP A 60 -1.59 3.53 -1.55
N PHE A 61 -1.83 2.35 -1.01
CA PHE A 61 -0.76 1.48 -0.52
C PHE A 61 -0.61 0.27 -1.42
N GLU A 62 0.61 0.06 -1.84
CA GLU A 62 1.07 -1.18 -2.43
C GLU A 62 1.62 -2.08 -1.32
N ARG A 63 1.29 -3.35 -1.34
CA ARG A 63 1.66 -4.28 -0.30
C ARG A 63 2.86 -5.12 -0.72
N ASP A 64 3.89 -5.15 0.13
CA ASP A 64 5.01 -6.08 0.02
C ASP A 64 5.14 -6.89 1.32
N GLY A 65 4.57 -8.10 1.32
CA GLY A 65 4.49 -8.93 2.52
C GLY A 65 3.73 -8.26 3.67
N ALA A 66 4.43 -7.85 4.73
CA ALA A 66 3.90 -7.05 5.83
C ALA A 66 4.18 -5.55 5.69
N ASP A 67 5.04 -5.16 4.74
CA ASP A 67 5.37 -3.77 4.50
C ASP A 67 4.38 -3.12 3.54
N LEU A 68 4.23 -1.82 3.66
CA LEU A 68 3.39 -0.98 2.83
C LEU A 68 4.26 0.05 2.11
N LEU A 69 4.06 0.18 0.82
CA LEU A 69 4.71 1.18 -0.01
C LEU A 69 3.68 2.19 -0.50
N MET A 70 4.03 3.48 -0.49
CA MET A 70 3.21 4.52 -1.10
C MET A 70 4.06 5.61 -1.74
N ALA A 71 3.53 6.23 -2.79
CA ALA A 71 4.13 7.40 -3.40
C ALA A 71 3.51 8.67 -2.81
N LEU A 72 4.34 9.59 -2.29
CA LEU A 72 3.92 10.88 -1.79
C LEU A 72 4.23 11.97 -2.83
N PRO A 73 3.22 12.50 -3.51
CA PRO A 73 3.42 13.58 -4.47
C PRO A 73 3.65 14.91 -3.73
N LEU A 74 4.79 15.52 -3.97
CA LEU A 74 5.23 16.77 -3.35
C LEU A 74 5.59 17.80 -4.43
N SER A 75 5.42 19.08 -4.12
CA SER A 75 5.89 20.16 -4.99
C SER A 75 7.40 20.33 -4.85
N PHE A 76 8.01 21.03 -5.82
CA PHE A 76 9.41 21.44 -5.74
C PHE A 76 9.70 22.23 -4.45
N ALA A 77 8.78 23.12 -4.06
CA ALA A 77 8.92 23.91 -2.85
C ALA A 77 8.92 23.04 -1.57
N ASP A 78 8.04 22.02 -1.51
CA ASP A 78 7.99 21.10 -0.37
C ASP A 78 9.28 20.27 -0.23
N LEU A 79 9.85 19.85 -1.34
CA LEU A 79 11.12 19.10 -1.34
C LEU A 79 12.29 19.98 -0.95
N THR A 80 12.31 21.24 -1.41
CA THR A 80 13.43 22.17 -1.15
C THR A 80 13.40 22.72 0.28
N LEU A 81 12.23 23.15 0.74
CA LEU A 81 12.10 23.78 2.06
C LEU A 81 11.87 22.78 3.19
N GLY A 82 11.52 21.55 2.83
CA GLY A 82 10.99 20.56 3.76
C GLY A 82 9.53 20.86 4.14
N THR A 83 8.82 19.86 4.54
CA THR A 83 7.42 19.99 4.93
C THR A 83 7.02 18.90 5.92
N LYS A 84 5.89 19.12 6.60
CA LYS A 84 5.24 18.12 7.44
C LYS A 84 3.88 17.80 6.82
N VAL A 85 3.68 16.55 6.44
CA VAL A 85 2.46 16.08 5.77
C VAL A 85 1.80 15.01 6.62
N GLU A 86 0.48 15.05 6.70
CA GLU A 86 -0.31 13.98 7.27
C GLU A 86 -0.88 13.11 6.16
N ILE A 87 -0.59 11.83 6.20
CA ILE A 87 -1.10 10.85 5.25
C ILE A 87 -2.13 9.95 5.93
N PRO A 88 -3.19 9.53 5.21
CA PRO A 88 -4.12 8.56 5.73
C PRO A 88 -3.41 7.21 5.93
N HIS A 89 -3.79 6.50 6.99
CA HIS A 89 -3.29 5.17 7.29
C HIS A 89 -4.42 4.15 7.37
N ILE A 90 -4.10 2.88 7.17
CA ILE A 90 -5.09 1.79 7.18
C ILE A 90 -5.76 1.58 8.55
N ASP A 91 -5.11 1.96 9.65
CA ASP A 91 -5.63 1.85 11.02
C ASP A 91 -6.50 3.06 11.43
N SER A 92 -6.97 3.87 10.48
CA SER A 92 -7.83 5.05 10.70
C SER A 92 -7.16 6.25 11.38
N GLU A 93 -5.92 6.14 11.82
CA GLU A 93 -5.12 7.25 12.34
C GLU A 93 -4.21 7.81 11.25
N ASN A 94 -4.16 9.13 11.10
CA ASN A 94 -3.21 9.73 10.16
C ASN A 94 -1.77 9.58 10.64
N LEU A 95 -0.86 9.30 9.72
CA LEU A 95 0.57 9.29 9.98
C LEU A 95 1.17 10.64 9.62
N SER A 96 1.88 11.23 10.57
CA SER A 96 2.61 12.47 10.36
C SER A 96 4.02 12.17 9.84
N ILE A 97 4.32 12.67 8.64
CA ILE A 97 5.61 12.49 7.96
C ILE A 97 6.32 13.84 7.89
N LYS A 98 7.55 13.87 8.37
CA LYS A 98 8.43 15.03 8.21
C LYS A 98 9.36 14.78 7.04
N VAL A 99 9.19 15.58 5.99
CA VAL A 99 10.08 15.61 4.83
C VAL A 99 11.22 16.59 5.13
N PRO A 100 12.48 16.16 5.12
CA PRO A 100 13.61 17.05 5.34
C PRO A 100 13.73 18.10 4.21
N PRO A 101 14.32 19.27 4.49
CA PRO A 101 14.68 20.21 3.43
C PRO A 101 15.75 19.59 2.52
N SER A 102 15.78 20.04 1.27
CA SER A 102 16.70 19.55 0.21
C SER A 102 16.57 18.06 -0.09
N SER A 103 15.37 17.49 0.11
CA SER A 103 15.06 16.11 -0.27
C SER A 103 14.96 15.96 -1.78
N ASN A 104 15.41 14.82 -2.31
CA ASN A 104 15.35 14.52 -3.74
C ASN A 104 14.16 13.62 -4.10
N PRO A 105 13.61 13.78 -5.32
CA PRO A 105 12.64 12.81 -5.83
C PRO A 105 13.24 11.40 -5.88
N GLY A 106 12.47 10.42 -5.40
CA GLY A 106 12.91 9.02 -5.30
C GLY A 106 13.51 8.64 -3.95
N GLU A 107 13.81 9.60 -3.09
CA GLU A 107 14.17 9.31 -1.70
C GLU A 107 13.00 8.67 -0.96
N THR A 108 13.32 7.85 0.04
CA THR A 108 12.34 7.10 0.82
C THR A 108 12.39 7.48 2.29
N ILE A 109 11.21 7.57 2.89
CA ILE A 109 11.05 7.74 4.34
C ILE A 109 10.36 6.50 4.88
N THR A 110 11.01 5.77 5.78
CA THR A 110 10.47 4.55 6.36
C THR A 110 10.00 4.77 7.80
N ILE A 111 8.76 4.36 8.07
CA ILE A 111 8.14 4.42 9.38
C ILE A 111 7.98 3.00 9.89
N HIS A 112 8.81 2.61 10.83
CA HIS A 112 8.81 1.26 11.37
C HIS A 112 7.58 0.98 12.25
N GLY A 113 7.09 -0.28 12.19
CA GLY A 113 5.98 -0.74 13.02
C GLY A 113 4.60 -0.19 12.61
N ARG A 114 4.50 0.46 11.45
CA ARG A 114 3.24 1.02 10.91
C ARG A 114 2.75 0.28 9.65
N GLY A 115 3.41 -0.79 9.24
CA GLY A 115 2.94 -1.69 8.20
C GLY A 115 1.82 -2.61 8.67
N LEU A 116 1.54 -3.65 7.89
CA LEU A 116 0.60 -4.70 8.23
C LEU A 116 1.13 -5.59 9.36
N PRO A 117 0.26 -6.19 10.16
CA PRO A 117 0.68 -7.23 11.09
C PRO A 117 1.20 -8.44 10.31
N PHE A 118 2.22 -9.11 10.85
CA PHE A 118 2.66 -10.39 10.32
C PHE A 118 1.58 -11.45 10.54
N ASN A 119 1.41 -12.33 9.58
CA ASN A 119 0.38 -13.37 9.62
C ASN A 119 0.39 -14.14 10.96
N GLY A 120 -0.72 -14.05 11.70
CA GLY A 120 -0.88 -14.68 13.00
C GLY A 120 -0.24 -13.95 14.20
N ASN A 121 0.48 -12.85 14.00
CA ASN A 121 1.06 -12.07 15.10
C ASN A 121 0.73 -10.58 14.97
N SER A 122 -0.30 -10.14 15.67
CA SER A 122 -0.75 -8.74 15.68
C SER A 122 0.20 -7.75 16.36
N LEU A 123 1.12 -8.25 17.21
CA LEU A 123 2.08 -7.43 17.93
C LEU A 123 3.29 -7.04 17.07
N ARG A 124 3.59 -7.84 16.04
CA ARG A 124 4.70 -7.60 15.15
C ARG A 124 4.18 -7.06 13.82
N ARG A 125 4.59 -5.87 13.46
CA ARG A 125 4.16 -5.17 12.25
C ARG A 125 5.35 -4.85 11.34
N GLY A 126 5.09 -4.80 10.07
CA GLY A 126 6.02 -4.28 9.07
C GLY A 126 6.16 -2.75 9.15
N SER A 127 6.72 -2.17 8.12
CA SER A 127 6.97 -0.74 7.99
C SER A 127 6.10 -0.11 6.90
N VAL A 128 5.92 1.19 6.97
CA VAL A 128 5.41 2.01 5.86
C VAL A 128 6.59 2.71 5.21
N THR A 129 6.83 2.47 3.94
CA THR A 129 7.84 3.16 3.15
C THR A 129 7.17 4.15 2.20
N VAL A 130 7.54 5.41 2.34
CA VAL A 130 7.00 6.51 1.55
C VAL A 130 8.05 6.97 0.56
N VAL A 131 7.75 6.88 -0.73
CA VAL A 131 8.63 7.35 -1.81
C VAL A 131 8.25 8.78 -2.17
N LEU A 132 9.20 9.71 -2.05
CA LEU A 132 8.99 11.11 -2.41
C LEU A 132 8.93 11.25 -3.93
N ARG A 133 7.84 11.81 -4.45
CA ARG A 133 7.66 12.05 -5.88
C ARG A 133 7.43 13.52 -6.18
N LEU A 134 8.21 14.06 -7.09
CA LEU A 134 7.99 15.41 -7.58
C LEU A 134 6.71 15.45 -8.44
N GLN A 135 5.80 16.33 -8.07
CA GLN A 135 4.59 16.63 -8.83
C GLN A 135 4.60 18.08 -9.30
N SER A 136 4.63 18.26 -10.61
CA SER A 136 4.48 19.58 -11.22
C SER A 136 3.02 20.04 -11.22
N PRO A 137 2.74 21.34 -11.07
CA PRO A 137 1.38 21.85 -11.09
C PRO A 137 0.74 21.64 -12.47
N LYS A 138 -0.48 21.07 -12.49
CA LYS A 138 -1.23 20.82 -13.74
C LYS A 138 -1.62 22.11 -14.48
N LYS A 139 -1.82 23.21 -13.75
CA LYS A 139 -2.17 24.53 -14.30
C LYS A 139 -1.25 25.58 -13.69
N THR A 140 -0.71 26.46 -14.53
CA THR A 140 0.17 27.54 -14.09
C THR A 140 -0.44 28.90 -14.48
N THR A 141 -0.65 29.75 -13.49
CA THR A 141 -1.05 31.15 -13.72
C THR A 141 0.12 31.97 -14.22
N ARG A 142 -0.16 33.14 -14.83
CA ARG A 142 0.88 34.07 -15.28
C ARG A 142 1.80 34.52 -14.13
N SER A 143 1.21 34.76 -12.95
CA SER A 143 1.99 35.13 -11.76
C SER A 143 2.93 34.02 -11.33
N LEU A 144 2.43 32.77 -11.25
CA LEU A 144 3.26 31.62 -10.90
C LEU A 144 4.42 31.40 -11.88
N LYS A 145 4.15 31.56 -13.20
CA LYS A 145 5.20 31.47 -14.22
C LYS A 145 6.31 32.50 -14.01
N ASN A 146 5.96 33.75 -13.65
CA ASN A 146 6.95 34.80 -13.41
C ASN A 146 7.81 34.47 -12.18
N LYS A 147 7.20 34.06 -11.07
CA LYS A 147 7.94 33.64 -9.87
C LYS A 147 8.87 32.43 -10.12
N ILE A 148 8.41 31.46 -10.91
CA ILE A 148 9.25 30.31 -11.29
C ILE A 148 10.45 30.76 -12.15
N LYS A 149 10.29 31.78 -13.01
CA LYS A 149 11.42 32.32 -13.80
C LYS A 149 12.44 33.03 -12.91
N GLU A 150 11.98 33.77 -11.89
CA GLU A 150 12.86 34.41 -10.89
C GLU A 150 13.68 33.35 -10.14
N ILE A 151 13.00 32.34 -9.59
CA ILE A 151 13.65 31.20 -8.91
C ILE A 151 14.63 30.49 -9.85
N ARG A 152 14.27 30.31 -11.12
CA ARG A 152 15.14 29.67 -12.10
C ARG A 152 16.45 30.45 -12.28
N ALA A 153 16.39 31.78 -12.37
CA ALA A 153 17.58 32.62 -12.52
C ALA A 153 18.52 32.48 -11.30
N GLU A 154 17.96 32.52 -10.07
CA GLU A 154 18.74 32.31 -8.85
C GLU A 154 19.35 30.89 -8.77
N LEU A 155 18.62 29.88 -9.22
CA LEU A 155 19.13 28.51 -9.25
C LEU A 155 20.25 28.32 -10.28
N GLU A 156 20.17 28.97 -11.45
CA GLU A 156 21.22 28.90 -12.48
C GLU A 156 22.55 29.47 -11.99
N GLU A 157 22.53 30.45 -11.08
CA GLU A 157 23.74 30.98 -10.42
C GLU A 157 24.30 30.03 -9.36
N SER A 158 23.46 29.23 -8.73
CA SER A 158 23.81 28.39 -7.59
C SER A 158 24.15 26.94 -7.96
N ILE A 159 23.78 26.51 -9.16
CA ILE A 159 23.90 25.11 -9.61
C ILE A 159 25.05 24.98 -10.60
N PRO A 160 25.93 23.96 -10.48
CA PRO A 160 27.01 23.70 -11.41
C PRO A 160 26.53 23.57 -12.87
N PRO A 161 27.39 23.86 -13.85
CA PRO A 161 27.08 23.67 -15.26
C PRO A 161 26.56 22.26 -15.56
N ILE A 162 25.68 22.13 -16.55
CA ILE A 162 25.01 20.87 -16.87
C ILE A 162 25.99 19.71 -17.10
N GLU A 163 27.15 20.00 -17.68
CA GLU A 163 28.18 19.00 -17.93
C GLU A 163 28.78 18.39 -16.66
N GLU A 164 29.00 19.23 -15.64
CA GLU A 164 29.48 18.76 -14.34
C GLU A 164 28.43 17.89 -13.63
N ARG A 165 27.16 18.32 -13.64
CA ARG A 165 26.05 17.56 -13.06
C ARG A 165 25.88 16.20 -13.73
N ILE A 166 26.01 16.12 -15.05
CA ILE A 166 25.95 14.85 -15.79
C ILE A 166 27.12 13.95 -15.38
N ARG A 167 28.32 14.53 -15.21
CA ARG A 167 29.50 13.78 -14.79
C ARG A 167 29.38 13.24 -13.36
N GLU A 168 28.87 14.04 -12.44
CA GLU A 168 28.60 13.64 -11.07
C GLU A 168 27.59 12.51 -10.99
N GLU A 169 26.46 12.63 -11.72
CA GLU A 169 25.42 11.60 -11.79
C GLU A 169 25.97 10.28 -12.37
N ALA A 170 26.77 10.35 -13.44
CA ALA A 170 27.42 9.17 -14.01
C ALA A 170 28.38 8.49 -13.05
N ASN A 171 29.10 9.26 -12.23
CA ASN A 171 30.01 8.73 -11.22
C ASN A 171 29.26 8.12 -10.02
N SER A 172 28.11 8.69 -9.61
CA SER A 172 27.29 8.15 -8.53
C SER A 172 26.72 6.77 -8.87
N ARG A 173 26.33 6.55 -10.13
CA ARG A 173 25.82 5.25 -10.64
C ARG A 173 26.90 4.15 -10.67
N ARG A 174 28.16 4.52 -10.85
CA ARG A 174 29.29 3.54 -10.86
C ARG A 174 29.70 3.08 -9.47
N ARG A 175 29.25 3.77 -8.42
CA ARG A 175 29.57 3.44 -7.02
C ARG A 175 28.46 2.63 -6.30
N ARG A 176 27.34 2.40 -6.97
CA ARG A 176 26.25 1.53 -6.53
C ARG A 176 26.33 0.16 -7.22
#